data_dd30604ab287f4836b461e9d1d9fa8fa
#
_entry.id   dd30604ab287f4836b461e9d1d9fa8fa
#
_cell.length_a   1.000
_cell.length_b   1.000
_cell.length_c   1.000
_cell.angle_alpha   90.00
_cell.angle_beta   90.00
_cell.angle_gamma   90.00
#
_symmetry.space_group_name_H-M   'P 1'
#
loop_
_entity.id
_entity.type
_entity.pdbx_description
1 polymer ?
#
loop_
_entity_poly.entity_id
_entity_poly.type
_entity_poly.pdbx_seq_one_letter_code
_entity_poly.pdbx_strand_id
1 'polypeptide(L)'
;GPLGNANITAKWDEEIEGISVEGRIVDLYRVPDALTGREKNITGITTVNGWISPARNDIQINVGTHNTNASFIHGFLGGIFKEVNGYVTGPISIIGPLNDVNIVGDAVPHMNLRLRATNVPYHIEGDTLHLRPYLFDFKDISIYDRFGHRSTLNGQVTHRNMKNFKYDFHVNLHELLAYDEHEFNSDKFLATVFANGTLTVSGSDGHPLYVNANVTPTKGSVFAYDAATPDAITGNSFIEFRDRDSLQTFHSDIK
;
A
#
# COMPACT_ATOMS: atom_id res chain seq x y z
N GLY A 1 -21.42 14.04 -0.26
CA GLY A 1 -20.19 14.50 -0.88
C GLY A 1 -20.48 15.04 -2.28
N PRO A 2 -19.64 15.90 -2.87
CA PRO A 2 -19.85 16.36 -4.24
C PRO A 2 -19.80 15.14 -5.16
N LEU A 3 -20.86 14.92 -5.90
CA LEU A 3 -20.96 13.86 -6.88
C LEU A 3 -20.17 14.27 -8.12
N GLY A 4 -19.28 13.43 -8.58
CA GLY A 4 -18.63 13.60 -9.87
C GLY A 4 -19.62 13.40 -11.03
N ASN A 5 -19.19 13.78 -12.23
CA ASN A 5 -19.95 13.55 -13.44
C ASN A 5 -19.32 12.40 -14.24
N ALA A 6 -20.11 11.42 -14.62
CA ALA A 6 -19.69 10.34 -15.49
C ALA A 6 -20.49 10.39 -16.80
N ASN A 7 -19.77 10.39 -17.92
CA ASN A 7 -20.34 10.20 -19.23
C ASN A 7 -19.67 8.99 -19.87
N ILE A 8 -20.39 7.87 -19.92
CA ILE A 8 -19.88 6.61 -20.45
C ILE A 8 -20.86 6.11 -21.51
N THR A 9 -20.34 5.78 -22.66
CA THR A 9 -21.07 5.18 -23.76
C THR A 9 -20.55 3.77 -23.98
N ALA A 10 -21.45 2.82 -24.08
CA ALA A 10 -21.18 1.44 -24.43
C ALA A 10 -22.07 1.04 -25.63
N LYS A 11 -21.46 0.46 -26.67
CA LYS A 11 -22.18 0.05 -27.88
C LYS A 11 -21.71 -1.33 -28.30
N TRP A 12 -22.64 -2.11 -28.83
CA TRP A 12 -22.27 -3.35 -29.52
C TRP A 12 -21.57 -3.01 -30.84
N ASP A 13 -20.49 -3.70 -31.10
CA ASP A 13 -19.66 -3.55 -32.29
C ASP A 13 -19.51 -4.93 -32.94
N GLU A 14 -20.01 -5.04 -34.17
CA GLU A 14 -20.04 -6.31 -34.91
C GLU A 14 -18.64 -6.72 -35.38
N GLU A 15 -17.72 -5.76 -35.65
CA GLU A 15 -16.38 -6.07 -36.12
C GLU A 15 -15.54 -6.76 -35.03
N ILE A 16 -15.71 -6.34 -33.79
CA ILE A 16 -15.02 -6.93 -32.63
C ILE A 16 -15.83 -8.06 -31.97
N GLU A 17 -17.06 -8.27 -32.39
CA GLU A 17 -18.02 -9.19 -31.77
C GLU A 17 -18.11 -8.97 -30.24
N GLY A 18 -18.27 -7.69 -29.87
CA GLY A 18 -18.21 -7.30 -28.49
C GLY A 18 -18.76 -5.91 -28.22
N ILE A 19 -18.41 -5.36 -27.07
CA ILE A 19 -18.85 -4.06 -26.61
C ILE A 19 -17.68 -3.08 -26.69
N SER A 20 -17.82 -2.02 -27.48
CA SER A 20 -16.93 -0.86 -27.42
C SER A 20 -17.39 0.06 -26.29
N VAL A 21 -16.42 0.60 -25.55
CA VAL A 21 -16.63 1.50 -24.40
C VAL A 21 -15.81 2.76 -24.60
N GLU A 22 -16.45 3.90 -24.42
CA GLU A 22 -15.81 5.20 -24.36
C GLU A 22 -16.42 6.02 -23.23
N GLY A 23 -15.59 6.73 -22.47
CA GLY A 23 -16.14 7.53 -21.38
C GLY A 23 -15.14 8.48 -20.74
N ARG A 24 -15.71 9.42 -20.01
CA ARG A 24 -15.00 10.36 -19.16
C ARG A 24 -15.73 10.50 -17.83
N ILE A 25 -14.96 10.37 -16.75
CA ILE A 25 -15.44 10.55 -15.38
C ILE A 25 -14.67 11.73 -14.80
N VAL A 26 -15.38 12.66 -14.20
CA VAL A 26 -14.83 13.75 -13.40
C VAL A 26 -15.29 13.55 -11.98
N ASP A 27 -14.36 13.37 -11.05
CA ASP A 27 -14.62 13.13 -9.65
C ASP A 27 -14.09 14.28 -8.80
N LEU A 28 -14.88 14.71 -7.81
CA LEU A 28 -14.50 15.75 -6.85
C LEU A 28 -14.45 15.12 -5.47
N TYR A 29 -13.28 15.06 -4.88
CA TYR A 29 -13.09 14.43 -3.59
C TYR A 29 -12.03 15.14 -2.75
N ARG A 30 -11.88 14.71 -1.51
CA ARG A 30 -10.92 15.25 -0.57
C ARG A 30 -9.89 14.21 -0.19
N VAL A 31 -8.66 14.66 -0.06
CA VAL A 31 -7.55 13.84 0.44
C VAL A 31 -6.87 14.62 1.56
N PRO A 32 -6.63 14.00 2.72
CA PRO A 32 -5.84 14.64 3.75
C PRO A 32 -4.39 14.82 3.27
N ASP A 33 -3.85 16.01 3.48
CA ASP A 33 -2.43 16.26 3.26
C ASP A 33 -1.61 15.47 4.30
N ALA A 34 -0.61 14.75 3.84
CA ALA A 34 0.15 13.80 4.66
C ALA A 34 0.89 14.45 5.84
N LEU A 35 1.37 15.69 5.66
CA LEU A 35 2.18 16.39 6.66
C LEU A 35 1.33 17.25 7.59
N THR A 36 0.32 17.93 7.03
CA THR A 36 -0.48 18.91 7.78
C THR A 36 -1.81 18.36 8.27
N GLY A 37 -2.25 17.22 7.73
CA GLY A 37 -3.57 16.65 7.99
C GLY A 37 -4.75 17.46 7.44
N ARG A 38 -4.48 18.56 6.73
CA ARG A 38 -5.53 19.42 6.16
C ARG A 38 -6.13 18.77 4.93
N GLU A 39 -7.45 18.87 4.81
CA GLU A 39 -8.19 18.39 3.64
C GLU A 39 -7.86 19.23 2.39
N LYS A 40 -7.37 18.56 1.35
CA LYS A 40 -7.12 19.12 0.02
C LYS A 40 -8.21 18.69 -0.94
N ASN A 41 -8.87 19.63 -1.62
CA ASN A 41 -9.83 19.31 -2.66
C ASN A 41 -9.08 18.87 -3.92
N ILE A 42 -9.46 17.73 -4.45
CA ILE A 42 -8.88 17.15 -5.66
C ILE A 42 -9.96 17.01 -6.72
N THR A 43 -9.60 17.35 -7.95
CA THR A 43 -10.40 17.04 -9.14
C THR A 43 -9.71 15.92 -9.88
N GLY A 44 -10.34 14.76 -9.88
CA GLY A 44 -9.92 13.59 -10.64
C GLY A 44 -10.56 13.54 -12.02
N ILE A 45 -9.79 13.17 -13.05
CA ILE A 45 -10.30 12.94 -14.39
C ILE A 45 -9.85 11.56 -14.83
N THR A 46 -10.81 10.70 -15.14
CA THR A 46 -10.56 9.38 -15.71
C THR A 46 -11.18 9.30 -17.10
N THR A 47 -10.40 8.93 -18.08
CA THR A 47 -10.86 8.63 -19.44
C THR A 47 -10.79 7.14 -19.69
N VAL A 48 -11.76 6.60 -20.36
CA VAL A 48 -11.83 5.17 -20.69
C VAL A 48 -12.11 5.04 -22.18
N ASN A 49 -11.34 4.21 -22.87
CA ASN A 49 -11.55 3.88 -24.26
C ASN A 49 -11.09 2.46 -24.54
N GLY A 50 -11.91 1.69 -25.24
CA GLY A 50 -11.54 0.32 -25.58
C GLY A 50 -12.74 -0.57 -25.84
N TRP A 51 -12.54 -1.87 -25.64
CA TRP A 51 -13.55 -2.87 -25.96
C TRP A 51 -13.39 -4.14 -25.10
N ILE A 52 -14.49 -4.91 -25.05
CA ILE A 52 -14.57 -6.22 -24.44
C ILE A 52 -15.29 -7.16 -25.42
N SER A 53 -14.65 -8.24 -25.84
CA SER A 53 -15.23 -9.24 -26.73
C SER A 53 -15.30 -10.62 -26.07
N PRO A 54 -16.47 -11.04 -25.61
CA PRO A 54 -16.68 -12.39 -25.12
C PRO A 54 -16.43 -13.46 -26.18
N ALA A 55 -16.77 -13.18 -27.44
CA ALA A 55 -16.58 -14.11 -28.55
C ALA A 55 -15.10 -14.40 -28.83
N ARG A 56 -14.26 -13.39 -28.70
CA ARG A 56 -12.79 -13.52 -28.85
C ARG A 56 -12.09 -13.88 -27.54
N ASN A 57 -12.83 -13.95 -26.44
CA ASN A 57 -12.30 -14.12 -25.09
C ASN A 57 -11.21 -13.09 -24.77
N ASP A 58 -11.44 -11.81 -25.09
CA ASP A 58 -10.41 -10.79 -25.00
C ASP A 58 -10.95 -9.43 -24.54
N ILE A 59 -10.09 -8.62 -23.91
CA ILE A 59 -10.36 -7.26 -23.44
C ILE A 59 -9.19 -6.35 -23.73
N GLN A 60 -9.48 -5.15 -24.19
CA GLN A 60 -8.51 -4.07 -24.32
C GLN A 60 -9.18 -2.75 -23.96
N ILE A 61 -8.91 -2.26 -22.76
CA ILE A 61 -9.42 -0.97 -22.27
C ILE A 61 -8.24 -0.11 -21.86
N ASN A 62 -8.12 1.06 -22.47
CA ASN A 62 -7.17 2.08 -22.10
C ASN A 62 -7.83 3.04 -21.11
N VAL A 63 -7.16 3.32 -20.00
CA VAL A 63 -7.61 4.21 -18.95
C VAL A 63 -6.56 5.29 -18.76
N GLY A 64 -6.91 6.52 -19.13
CA GLY A 64 -6.12 7.69 -18.81
C GLY A 64 -6.52 8.20 -17.42
N THR A 65 -5.59 8.25 -16.51
CA THR A 65 -5.83 8.75 -15.16
C THR A 65 -5.12 10.08 -14.93
N HIS A 66 -5.83 11.04 -14.38
CA HIS A 66 -5.29 12.31 -13.89
C HIS A 66 -5.91 12.60 -12.54
N ASN A 67 -5.12 12.46 -11.49
CA ASN A 67 -5.60 12.53 -10.11
C ASN A 67 -6.84 11.63 -9.87
N THR A 68 -6.88 10.46 -10.48
CA THR A 68 -7.99 9.52 -10.32
C THR A 68 -7.99 8.96 -8.91
N ASN A 69 -9.12 9.03 -8.22
CA ASN A 69 -9.27 8.51 -6.85
C ASN A 69 -8.88 7.03 -6.78
N ALA A 70 -7.93 6.72 -5.93
CA ALA A 70 -7.38 5.37 -5.78
C ALA A 70 -7.85 4.65 -4.51
N SER A 71 -8.83 5.18 -3.79
CA SER A 71 -9.33 4.57 -2.54
C SER A 71 -9.94 3.17 -2.74
N PHE A 72 -10.36 2.82 -3.96
CA PHE A 72 -10.84 1.49 -4.31
C PHE A 72 -9.76 0.39 -4.10
N ILE A 73 -8.48 0.75 -4.13
CA ILE A 73 -7.34 -0.15 -3.87
C ILE A 73 -7.41 -0.74 -2.46
N HIS A 74 -8.06 -0.05 -1.51
CA HIS A 74 -8.30 -0.58 -0.17
C HIS A 74 -9.01 -1.95 -0.19
N GLY A 75 -9.89 -2.21 -1.16
CA GLY A 75 -10.53 -3.51 -1.33
C GLY A 75 -9.55 -4.66 -1.54
N PHE A 76 -8.37 -4.40 -2.11
CA PHE A 76 -7.32 -5.39 -2.35
C PHE A 76 -6.25 -5.41 -1.24
N LEU A 77 -6.00 -4.27 -0.61
CA LEU A 77 -4.91 -4.09 0.35
C LEU A 77 -5.37 -3.97 1.81
N GLY A 78 -6.68 -4.10 2.08
CA GLY A 78 -7.26 -3.93 3.42
C GLY A 78 -6.73 -4.90 4.49
N GLY A 79 -6.12 -6.01 4.09
CA GLY A 79 -5.42 -6.91 5.00
C GLY A 79 -4.13 -6.31 5.57
N ILE A 80 -3.46 -5.46 4.79
CA ILE A 80 -2.18 -4.83 5.13
C ILE A 80 -2.39 -3.42 5.69
N PHE A 81 -3.27 -2.65 5.04
CA PHE A 81 -3.51 -1.26 5.37
C PHE A 81 -4.87 -1.06 6.03
N LYS A 82 -4.88 -0.29 7.11
CA LYS A 82 -6.10 0.17 7.80
C LYS A 82 -6.80 1.28 7.01
N GLU A 83 -6.01 2.15 6.39
CA GLU A 83 -6.46 3.28 5.60
C GLU A 83 -5.67 3.36 4.30
N VAL A 84 -6.37 3.65 3.20
CA VAL A 84 -5.80 3.88 1.87
C VAL A 84 -6.56 5.07 1.27
N ASN A 85 -5.89 6.20 1.12
CA ASN A 85 -6.45 7.41 0.54
C ASN A 85 -5.47 8.00 -0.45
N GLY A 86 -5.97 8.61 -1.51
CA GLY A 86 -5.12 9.28 -2.47
C GLY A 86 -5.60 9.12 -3.90
N TYR A 87 -4.68 9.36 -4.81
CA TYR A 87 -4.95 9.35 -6.24
C TYR A 87 -3.76 8.84 -7.04
N VAL A 88 -4.04 8.54 -8.30
CA VAL A 88 -3.05 8.05 -9.26
C VAL A 88 -3.15 8.87 -10.55
N THR A 89 -2.01 9.11 -11.18
CA THR A 89 -1.91 9.75 -12.50
C THR A 89 -1.03 8.91 -13.42
N GLY A 90 -1.47 8.70 -14.65
CA GLY A 90 -0.74 7.98 -15.69
C GLY A 90 -1.64 7.12 -16.59
N PRO A 91 -1.11 6.62 -17.69
CA PRO A 91 -1.81 5.71 -18.58
C PRO A 91 -1.78 4.29 -18.03
N ILE A 92 -2.95 3.67 -17.97
CA ILE A 92 -3.14 2.27 -17.56
C ILE A 92 -3.97 1.57 -18.63
N SER A 93 -3.67 0.31 -18.93
CA SER A 93 -4.48 -0.52 -19.81
C SER A 93 -4.87 -1.82 -19.12
N ILE A 94 -6.09 -2.26 -19.37
CA ILE A 94 -6.62 -3.57 -18.97
C ILE A 94 -6.63 -4.42 -20.23
N ILE A 95 -5.87 -5.50 -20.25
CA ILE A 95 -5.63 -6.32 -21.43
C ILE A 95 -5.62 -7.81 -21.15
N GLY A 96 -5.84 -8.59 -22.16
CA GLY A 96 -5.64 -10.04 -22.20
C GLY A 96 -6.94 -10.83 -22.27
N PRO A 97 -6.83 -12.18 -22.26
CA PRO A 97 -8.00 -13.04 -22.23
C PRO A 97 -8.87 -12.75 -21.01
N LEU A 98 -10.21 -12.82 -21.14
CA LEU A 98 -11.16 -12.55 -20.03
C LEU A 98 -10.95 -13.49 -18.83
N ASN A 99 -10.34 -14.64 -19.06
CA ASN A 99 -9.99 -15.58 -18.01
C ASN A 99 -8.56 -15.38 -17.46
N ASP A 100 -7.78 -14.44 -18.02
CA ASP A 100 -6.42 -14.11 -17.54
C ASP A 100 -6.08 -12.63 -17.77
N VAL A 101 -6.88 -11.74 -17.21
CA VAL A 101 -6.80 -10.29 -17.36
C VAL A 101 -5.57 -9.73 -16.63
N ASN A 102 -4.92 -8.77 -17.27
CA ASN A 102 -3.79 -8.03 -16.74
C ASN A 102 -4.06 -6.52 -16.73
N ILE A 103 -3.44 -5.83 -15.79
CA ILE A 103 -3.33 -4.36 -15.76
C ILE A 103 -1.89 -4.01 -16.06
N VAL A 104 -1.68 -3.17 -17.08
CA VAL A 104 -0.35 -2.73 -17.51
C VAL A 104 -0.31 -1.21 -17.66
N GLY A 105 0.87 -0.63 -17.55
CA GLY A 105 1.08 0.81 -17.70
C GLY A 105 2.07 1.36 -16.69
N ASP A 106 2.15 2.67 -16.65
CA ASP A 106 2.97 3.39 -15.69
C ASP A 106 2.09 4.39 -14.94
N ALA A 107 2.12 4.33 -13.63
CA ALA A 107 1.27 5.13 -12.76
C ALA A 107 2.10 5.83 -11.69
N VAL A 108 1.83 7.10 -11.46
CA VAL A 108 2.42 7.89 -10.38
C VAL A 108 1.40 7.99 -9.25
N PRO A 109 1.59 7.28 -8.14
CA PRO A 109 0.72 7.34 -6.98
C PRO A 109 1.01 8.59 -6.14
N HIS A 110 -0.05 9.16 -5.56
CA HIS A 110 -0.03 10.09 -4.44
C HIS A 110 -0.94 9.50 -3.37
N MET A 111 -0.36 8.71 -2.45
CA MET A 111 -1.13 7.84 -1.56
C MET A 111 -0.76 8.08 -0.11
N ASN A 112 -1.76 8.17 0.75
CA ASN A 112 -1.63 8.06 2.19
C ASN A 112 -2.08 6.68 2.61
N LEU A 113 -1.19 5.95 3.24
CA LEU A 113 -1.36 4.55 3.63
C LEU A 113 -1.12 4.43 5.14
N ARG A 114 -2.02 3.80 5.88
CA ARG A 114 -1.77 3.49 7.29
C ARG A 114 -1.63 1.99 7.47
N LEU A 115 -0.44 1.55 7.90
CA LEU A 115 -0.18 0.14 8.21
C LEU A 115 -1.04 -0.33 9.39
N ARG A 116 -1.67 -1.48 9.24
CA ARG A 116 -2.49 -2.10 10.30
C ARG A 116 -1.65 -2.59 11.47
N ALA A 117 -0.49 -3.20 11.18
CA ALA A 117 0.37 -3.84 12.18
C ALA A 117 1.06 -2.85 13.12
N THR A 118 1.39 -1.66 12.66
CA THR A 118 2.19 -0.66 13.40
C THR A 118 1.46 0.64 13.64
N ASN A 119 0.24 0.78 13.10
CA ASN A 119 -0.60 1.98 13.12
C ASN A 119 0.07 3.24 12.52
N VAL A 120 1.16 3.07 11.78
CA VAL A 120 1.92 4.18 11.21
C VAL A 120 1.35 4.64 9.88
N PRO A 121 1.10 5.94 9.70
CA PRO A 121 0.76 6.53 8.42
C PRO A 121 2.03 6.78 7.59
N TYR A 122 2.00 6.36 6.33
CA TYR A 122 3.03 6.66 5.35
C TYR A 122 2.42 7.36 4.15
N HIS A 123 3.26 8.15 3.49
CA HIS A 123 2.94 8.84 2.26
C HIS A 123 3.88 8.39 1.13
N ILE A 124 3.29 8.16 -0.05
CA ILE A 124 4.01 7.83 -1.29
C ILE A 124 3.69 8.91 -2.31
N GLU A 125 4.73 9.50 -2.91
CA GLU A 125 4.56 10.59 -3.87
C GLU A 125 5.70 10.63 -4.88
N GLY A 126 5.34 10.87 -6.16
CA GLY A 126 6.25 11.29 -7.20
C GLY A 126 7.01 10.22 -7.95
N ASP A 127 7.09 9.00 -7.43
CA ASP A 127 7.79 7.90 -8.10
C ASP A 127 6.83 7.08 -8.97
N THR A 128 7.35 6.45 -10.01
CA THR A 128 6.54 5.69 -10.96
C THR A 128 6.43 4.23 -10.55
N LEU A 129 5.20 3.77 -10.42
CA LEU A 129 4.87 2.36 -10.29
C LEU A 129 4.71 1.74 -11.68
N HIS A 130 5.49 0.70 -11.95
CA HIS A 130 5.44 -0.02 -13.23
C HIS A 130 4.51 -1.22 -13.16
N LEU A 131 3.42 -1.17 -13.91
CA LEU A 131 2.45 -2.26 -14.04
C LEU A 131 2.80 -3.08 -15.29
N ARG A 132 3.11 -4.34 -15.10
CA ARG A 132 3.48 -5.30 -16.15
C ARG A 132 2.55 -6.51 -16.08
N PRO A 133 2.46 -7.33 -17.14
CA PRO A 133 1.66 -8.54 -17.05
C PRO A 133 2.09 -9.39 -15.86
N TYR A 134 1.12 -9.72 -14.99
CA TYR A 134 1.28 -10.51 -13.77
C TYR A 134 2.17 -9.89 -12.66
N LEU A 135 2.64 -8.63 -12.83
CA LEU A 135 3.64 -8.01 -11.98
C LEU A 135 3.37 -6.51 -11.78
N PHE A 136 3.28 -6.07 -10.53
CA PHE A 136 3.39 -4.66 -10.18
C PHE A 136 4.77 -4.46 -9.55
N ASP A 137 5.60 -3.63 -10.17
CA ASP A 137 7.00 -3.43 -9.83
C ASP A 137 7.19 -2.10 -9.12
N PHE A 138 7.69 -2.17 -7.89
CA PHE A 138 7.97 -1.05 -6.99
C PHE A 138 9.49 -0.87 -6.92
N LYS A 139 10.03 -0.05 -7.78
CA LYS A 139 11.46 0.21 -7.82
C LYS A 139 11.77 1.60 -7.29
N ASP A 140 12.57 1.65 -6.23
CA ASP A 140 13.06 2.88 -5.60
C ASP A 140 11.96 3.87 -5.19
N ILE A 141 10.80 3.34 -4.77
CA ILE A 141 9.66 4.14 -4.34
C ILE A 141 9.99 4.86 -3.03
N SER A 142 9.86 6.17 -3.03
CA SER A 142 10.03 6.99 -1.83
C SER A 142 8.81 6.88 -0.94
N ILE A 143 9.04 6.51 0.32
CA ILE A 143 8.04 6.54 1.37
C ILE A 143 8.42 7.57 2.42
N TYR A 144 7.45 8.33 2.87
CA TYR A 144 7.62 9.40 3.84
C TYR A 144 6.74 9.13 5.05
N ASP A 145 7.25 9.40 6.24
CA ASP A 145 6.43 9.46 7.44
C ASP A 145 5.81 10.87 7.63
N ARG A 146 4.99 11.03 8.67
CA ARG A 146 4.35 12.32 8.99
C ARG A 146 5.32 13.43 9.41
N PHE A 147 6.57 13.11 9.69
CA PHE A 147 7.62 14.06 10.05
C PHE A 147 8.48 14.46 8.84
N GLY A 148 8.24 13.83 7.68
CA GLY A 148 8.97 14.08 6.43
C GLY A 148 10.27 13.27 6.30
N HIS A 149 10.54 12.29 7.18
CA HIS A 149 11.66 11.37 6.98
C HIS A 149 11.39 10.49 5.76
N ARG A 150 12.40 10.36 4.92
CA ARG A 150 12.32 9.60 3.67
C ARG A 150 13.03 8.28 3.78
N SER A 151 12.35 7.24 3.34
CA SER A 151 12.91 5.88 3.19
C SER A 151 12.60 5.34 1.80
N THR A 152 13.21 4.23 1.41
CA THR A 152 13.06 3.67 0.07
C THR A 152 12.43 2.29 0.15
N LEU A 153 11.37 2.09 -0.63
CA LEU A 153 10.67 0.83 -0.83
C LEU A 153 11.05 0.24 -2.18
N ASN A 154 11.49 -0.99 -2.18
CA ASN A 154 11.66 -1.84 -3.36
C ASN A 154 10.82 -3.11 -3.19
N GLY A 155 10.31 -3.64 -4.27
CA GLY A 155 9.56 -4.89 -4.19
C GLY A 155 8.63 -5.12 -5.36
N GLN A 156 7.83 -6.15 -5.21
CA GLN A 156 6.91 -6.56 -6.26
C GLN A 156 5.64 -7.18 -5.68
N VAL A 157 4.57 -7.03 -6.45
CA VAL A 157 3.32 -7.77 -6.25
C VAL A 157 3.05 -8.59 -7.50
N THR A 158 3.01 -9.90 -7.38
CA THR A 158 2.64 -10.79 -8.49
C THR A 158 1.21 -11.28 -8.33
N HIS A 159 0.56 -11.55 -9.45
CA HIS A 159 -0.83 -12.04 -9.47
C HIS A 159 -1.11 -12.95 -10.67
N ARG A 160 -2.26 -13.59 -10.67
CA ARG A 160 -2.86 -14.26 -11.82
C ARG A 160 -4.32 -13.84 -11.95
N ASN A 161 -4.70 -13.29 -13.11
CA ASN A 161 -6.04 -12.78 -13.36
C ASN A 161 -6.57 -11.90 -12.21
N MET A 162 -5.75 -10.97 -11.70
CA MET A 162 -6.05 -10.10 -10.55
C MET A 162 -6.49 -10.88 -9.29
N LYS A 163 -5.95 -12.07 -9.11
CA LYS A 163 -6.16 -12.96 -7.96
C LYS A 163 -4.84 -13.59 -7.54
N ASN A 164 -4.82 -14.29 -6.41
CA ASN A 164 -3.66 -15.01 -5.89
C ASN A 164 -2.44 -14.09 -5.77
N PHE A 165 -2.63 -12.93 -5.18
CA PHE A 165 -1.57 -11.95 -4.99
C PHE A 165 -0.47 -12.53 -4.08
N LYS A 166 0.79 -12.28 -4.48
CA LYS A 166 1.97 -12.54 -3.67
C LYS A 166 2.74 -11.24 -3.53
N TYR A 167 3.21 -10.97 -2.35
CA TYR A 167 3.87 -9.73 -1.95
C TYR A 167 5.31 -10.03 -1.54
N ASP A 168 6.24 -9.23 -2.03
CA ASP A 168 7.65 -9.27 -1.64
C ASP A 168 8.21 -7.85 -1.65
N PHE A 169 8.43 -7.29 -0.46
CA PHE A 169 8.86 -5.91 -0.27
C PHE A 169 10.09 -5.83 0.61
N HIS A 170 11.00 -4.92 0.24
CA HIS A 170 12.17 -4.53 0.99
C HIS A 170 12.15 -3.04 1.24
N VAL A 171 12.25 -2.62 2.48
CA VAL A 171 12.28 -1.21 2.86
C VAL A 171 13.62 -0.89 3.51
N ASN A 172 14.33 0.10 2.97
CA ASN A 172 15.51 0.68 3.59
C ASN A 172 15.07 1.87 4.42
N LEU A 173 15.08 1.70 5.74
CA LEU A 173 14.63 2.69 6.71
C LEU A 173 15.73 3.70 6.99
N HIS A 174 15.39 4.98 6.96
CA HIS A 174 16.26 6.08 7.34
C HIS A 174 15.51 7.03 8.26
N GLU A 175 15.75 6.91 9.56
CA GLU A 175 15.06 7.66 10.64
C GLU A 175 13.52 7.61 10.54
N LEU A 176 12.99 6.59 9.84
CA LEU A 176 11.56 6.48 9.57
C LEU A 176 10.80 6.11 10.84
N LEU A 177 9.64 6.73 11.04
CA LEU A 177 8.69 6.30 12.07
C LEU A 177 8.25 4.86 11.76
N ALA A 178 8.66 3.92 12.58
CA ALA A 178 8.42 2.49 12.35
C ALA A 178 7.26 1.93 13.18
N TYR A 179 6.95 2.55 14.31
CA TYR A 179 5.86 2.17 15.20
C TYR A 179 5.31 3.41 15.90
N ASP A 180 3.98 3.49 16.08
CA ASP A 180 3.33 4.67 16.63
C ASP A 180 2.01 4.33 17.33
N GLU A 181 2.12 3.81 18.55
CA GLU A 181 0.96 3.52 19.38
C GLU A 181 1.00 4.38 20.63
N HIS A 182 -0.05 5.16 20.85
CA HIS A 182 -0.16 6.13 21.93
C HIS A 182 -1.15 5.73 23.02
N GLU A 183 -1.86 4.62 22.83
CA GLU A 183 -2.85 4.15 23.78
C GLU A 183 -2.46 2.77 24.32
N PHE A 184 -2.62 2.56 25.62
CA PHE A 184 -2.53 1.23 26.21
C PHE A 184 -3.77 0.43 25.81
N ASN A 185 -3.66 -0.26 24.68
CA ASN A 185 -4.65 -1.22 24.22
C ASN A 185 -4.44 -2.58 24.89
N SER A 186 -4.77 -3.67 24.21
CA SER A 186 -4.53 -5.03 24.69
C SER A 186 -3.05 -5.35 24.95
N ASP A 187 -2.12 -4.60 24.35
CA ASP A 187 -0.69 -4.91 24.33
C ASP A 187 0.12 -4.29 25.47
N LYS A 188 -0.50 -3.65 26.46
CA LYS A 188 0.15 -3.14 27.67
C LYS A 188 1.41 -2.29 27.48
N PHE A 189 1.70 -1.86 26.26
CA PHE A 189 2.78 -0.93 25.97
C PHE A 189 2.34 0.12 24.96
N LEU A 190 2.97 1.26 25.03
CA LEU A 190 2.90 2.31 24.02
C LEU A 190 4.32 2.67 23.58
N ALA A 191 4.47 3.01 22.34
CA ALA A 191 5.76 3.39 21.80
C ALA A 191 5.62 4.29 20.56
N THR A 192 6.55 5.21 20.44
CA THR A 192 6.87 5.91 19.21
C THR A 192 8.31 5.54 18.86
N VAL A 193 8.53 4.85 17.75
CA VAL A 193 9.84 4.33 17.37
C VAL A 193 10.23 4.85 15.99
N PHE A 194 11.32 5.61 15.96
CA PHE A 194 12.04 5.95 14.73
C PHE A 194 13.19 4.98 14.53
N ALA A 195 13.42 4.51 13.33
CA ALA A 195 14.41 3.47 13.10
C ALA A 195 15.24 3.68 11.83
N ASN A 196 16.48 3.21 11.89
CA ASN A 196 17.34 2.93 10.74
C ASN A 196 17.46 1.41 10.56
N GLY A 197 17.62 0.96 9.31
CA GLY A 197 17.86 -0.45 9.02
C GLY A 197 17.07 -0.96 7.83
N THR A 198 16.70 -2.24 7.88
CA THR A 198 15.98 -2.90 6.79
C THR A 198 14.75 -3.62 7.32
N LEU A 199 13.69 -3.57 6.52
CA LEU A 199 12.45 -4.31 6.76
C LEU A 199 12.14 -5.12 5.51
N THR A 200 11.80 -6.39 5.66
CA THR A 200 11.26 -7.21 4.59
C THR A 200 9.85 -7.67 4.94
N VAL A 201 8.95 -7.60 3.98
CA VAL A 201 7.56 -8.04 4.11
C VAL A 201 7.24 -8.96 2.96
N SER A 202 6.88 -10.20 3.24
CA SER A 202 6.46 -11.16 2.21
C SER A 202 5.21 -11.90 2.62
N GLY A 203 4.45 -12.37 1.63
CA GLY A 203 3.23 -13.11 1.89
C GLY A 203 2.41 -13.37 0.64
N SER A 204 1.22 -13.90 0.83
CA SER A 204 0.24 -14.13 -0.25
C SER A 204 -1.17 -14.07 0.28
N ASP A 205 -2.13 -13.90 -0.64
CA ASP A 205 -3.55 -13.90 -0.29
C ASP A 205 -3.95 -15.14 0.51
N GLY A 206 -4.72 -14.90 1.59
CA GLY A 206 -5.21 -15.96 2.47
C GLY A 206 -4.16 -16.57 3.40
N HIS A 207 -2.92 -16.07 3.40
CA HIS A 207 -1.84 -16.53 4.26
C HIS A 207 -1.32 -15.38 5.13
N PRO A 208 -0.74 -15.68 6.30
CA PRO A 208 -0.09 -14.66 7.13
C PRO A 208 1.03 -13.93 6.38
N LEU A 209 1.19 -12.65 6.66
CA LEU A 209 2.36 -11.89 6.24
C LEU A 209 3.57 -12.24 7.13
N TYR A 210 4.71 -12.45 6.50
CA TYR A 210 5.99 -12.62 7.16
C TYR A 210 6.70 -11.27 7.16
N VAL A 211 7.08 -10.81 8.34
CA VAL A 211 7.81 -9.55 8.53
C VAL A 211 9.13 -9.87 9.21
N ASN A 212 10.22 -9.45 8.58
CA ASN A 212 11.55 -9.54 9.17
C ASN A 212 12.15 -8.14 9.23
N ALA A 213 12.53 -7.70 10.44
CA ALA A 213 13.06 -6.37 10.71
C ALA A 213 14.46 -6.48 11.33
N ASN A 214 15.44 -5.86 10.68
CA ASN A 214 16.75 -5.62 11.24
C ASN A 214 16.93 -4.11 11.38
N VAL A 215 16.54 -3.58 12.53
CA VAL A 215 16.39 -2.14 12.76
C VAL A 215 17.07 -1.71 14.03
N THR A 216 17.58 -0.48 14.02
CA THR A 216 18.14 0.18 15.20
C THR A 216 17.29 1.41 15.49
N PRO A 217 16.70 1.54 16.69
CA PRO A 217 15.99 2.74 17.10
C PRO A 217 16.90 3.96 17.04
N THR A 218 16.33 5.11 16.64
CA THR A 218 17.05 6.39 16.56
C THR A 218 16.55 7.37 17.59
N LYS A 219 17.18 8.53 17.62
CA LYS A 219 16.84 9.62 18.55
C LYS A 219 15.37 10.02 18.38
N GLY A 220 14.69 10.26 19.50
CA GLY A 220 13.26 10.60 19.54
C GLY A 220 12.35 9.39 19.77
N SER A 221 12.91 8.18 19.74
CA SER A 221 12.13 6.98 20.11
C SER A 221 11.80 6.99 21.60
N VAL A 222 10.55 6.64 21.90
CA VAL A 222 10.02 6.52 23.27
C VAL A 222 9.32 5.17 23.38
N PHE A 223 9.55 4.49 24.48
CA PHE A 223 8.86 3.26 24.83
C PHE A 223 8.36 3.35 26.28
N ALA A 224 7.10 3.04 26.51
CA ALA A 224 6.52 2.97 27.84
C ALA A 224 5.73 1.67 28.02
N TYR A 225 5.92 1.02 29.15
CA TYR A 225 5.33 -0.25 29.49
C TYR A 225 4.50 -0.12 30.79
N ASP A 226 3.29 -0.68 30.79
CA ASP A 226 2.45 -0.77 31.99
C ASP A 226 2.89 -1.97 32.83
N ALA A 227 3.68 -1.69 33.86
CA ALA A 227 4.17 -2.71 34.81
C ALA A 227 3.17 -3.12 35.88
N ALA A 228 1.95 -2.57 35.88
CA ALA A 228 0.96 -2.80 36.96
C ALA A 228 0.33 -4.21 36.93
N THR A 229 0.61 -5.02 35.89
CA THR A 229 0.11 -6.40 35.80
C THR A 229 1.24 -7.42 35.65
N PRO A 230 1.46 -8.34 36.59
CA PRO A 230 2.55 -9.33 36.57
C PRO A 230 2.50 -10.34 35.43
N ASP A 231 1.34 -10.55 34.79
CA ASP A 231 1.15 -11.59 33.77
C ASP A 231 1.57 -11.21 32.35
N ALA A 232 2.11 -10.02 32.16
CA ALA A 232 2.40 -9.50 30.82
C ALA A 232 3.69 -10.04 30.19
N ILE A 233 4.51 -10.79 30.88
CA ILE A 233 5.83 -11.23 30.42
C ILE A 233 5.78 -12.55 29.62
N THR A 234 4.66 -13.26 29.59
CA THR A 234 4.59 -14.62 29.04
C THR A 234 3.97 -14.76 27.67
N GLY A 235 3.57 -13.70 26.99
CA GLY A 235 2.86 -13.79 25.71
C GLY A 235 3.45 -12.96 24.58
N ASN A 236 4.14 -13.59 23.64
CA ASN A 236 4.40 -13.11 22.28
C ASN A 236 5.05 -11.73 22.13
N SER A 237 6.32 -11.59 22.46
CA SER A 237 7.08 -10.44 21.99
C SER A 237 7.46 -10.64 20.50
N PHE A 238 6.79 -9.95 19.61
CA PHE A 238 7.17 -9.86 18.19
C PHE A 238 8.39 -8.96 17.94
N ILE A 239 8.89 -8.29 18.97
CA ILE A 239 10.01 -7.37 18.86
C ILE A 239 11.07 -7.80 19.88
N GLU A 240 12.19 -8.31 19.39
CA GLU A 240 13.41 -8.56 20.17
C GLU A 240 14.36 -7.36 19.99
N PHE A 241 14.51 -6.55 21.03
CA PHE A 241 15.51 -5.47 21.05
C PHE A 241 16.86 -6.07 21.42
N ARG A 242 17.85 -6.00 20.53
CA ARG A 242 19.24 -6.36 20.82
C ARG A 242 20.07 -5.11 21.01
N ASP A 243 20.60 -4.93 22.19
CA ASP A 243 21.61 -3.91 22.44
C ASP A 243 22.92 -4.34 21.76
N ARG A 244 23.52 -3.44 20.98
CA ARG A 244 24.70 -3.74 20.15
C ARG A 244 25.95 -3.97 21.00
N ASP A 245 25.97 -3.54 22.26
CA ASP A 245 27.14 -3.59 23.14
C ASP A 245 27.09 -4.74 24.15
N SER A 246 26.02 -5.54 24.22
CA SER A 246 25.93 -6.70 25.09
C SER A 246 26.05 -8.01 24.33
N LEU A 247 27.26 -8.52 24.18
CA LEU A 247 27.55 -9.90 23.79
C LEU A 247 27.22 -10.90 24.94
N GLN A 248 26.07 -10.77 25.57
CA GLN A 248 25.60 -11.78 26.53
C GLN A 248 24.34 -12.45 25.98
N THR A 249 24.55 -13.68 25.52
CA THR A 249 23.49 -14.63 25.20
C THR A 249 22.78 -15.04 26.47
N PHE A 250 21.57 -14.55 26.71
CA PHE A 250 20.70 -15.15 27.71
C PHE A 250 20.02 -16.38 27.09
N HIS A 251 20.46 -17.56 27.49
CA HIS A 251 19.69 -18.78 27.32
C HIS A 251 18.65 -18.81 28.46
N SER A 252 17.39 -18.62 28.14
CA SER A 252 16.31 -18.98 29.07
C SER A 252 15.91 -20.42 28.79
N ASP A 253 16.45 -21.34 29.58
CA ASP A 253 15.88 -22.69 29.71
C ASP A 253 14.57 -22.58 30.48
N ILE A 254 13.45 -22.58 29.77
CA ILE A 254 12.12 -22.79 30.38
C ILE A 254 11.81 -24.28 30.26
N LYS A 255 11.78 -24.96 31.41
CA LYS A 255 11.22 -26.30 31.56
C LYS A 255 9.70 -26.24 31.58
#